data_87934535d7e017f660494bfc63839943
#
_entry.id   87934535d7e017f660494bfc63839943
#
_cell.length_a   1.000
_cell.length_b   1.000
_cell.length_c   1.000
_cell.angle_alpha   90.00
_cell.angle_beta   90.00
_cell.angle_gamma   90.00
#
_symmetry.space_group_name_H-M   'P 1'
#
loop_
_entity.id
_entity.type
_entity.pdbx_description
1 polymer ?
#
loop_
_entity_poly.entity_id
_entity_poly.type
_entity_poly.pdbx_seq_one_letter_code
_entity_poly.pdbx_strand_id
1 'polypeptide(L)'
;STESVWGVPMLFTSSHLKCCSGDALRQQQADEYMAFQRDAMTVGGSIDIPSGSPIVYGGDLNMVGLSGPINTLKTGNISDNDQFGIDFSPDWDGSSMVELDARLSDRAMDYTWRNDGSAYMPGKLDYIIVSDAAVNVLRQYSLQTSDLSAARLEQYGLLANDDLDASDHFIVIADLALVGGVSQTDSDSDGIIDVADNCPNLSNSDQADFNLDGLGDACSDADLDGLTDELELQITNSDPLIQDTDGDGLTDGIEVSLFTTDPLLYDTDQNGYSDAEDLMLNTWSSTCTGDANYDGSVTVEDLL
;
A
#
# COMPACT_ATOMS: atom_id res chain seq x y z
N SER A 1 -6.16 4.32 -7.67
CA SER A 1 -6.63 4.03 -6.33
C SER A 1 -8.14 3.84 -6.36
N THR A 2 -8.60 2.64 -6.19
CA THR A 2 -9.98 2.41 -5.79
C THR A 2 -10.00 2.62 -4.29
N GLU A 3 -10.63 3.70 -3.83
CA GLU A 3 -11.10 3.76 -2.46
C GLU A 3 -11.83 2.45 -2.21
N SER A 4 -11.29 1.59 -1.37
CA SER A 4 -11.94 0.34 -1.06
C SER A 4 -13.24 0.69 -0.36
N VAL A 5 -14.33 0.05 -0.74
CA VAL A 5 -15.63 0.19 -0.06
C VAL A 5 -15.50 -0.11 1.45
N TRP A 6 -14.39 -0.70 1.86
CA TRP A 6 -14.07 -1.08 3.22
C TRP A 6 -13.24 -0.04 3.98
N GLY A 7 -12.82 1.07 3.35
CA GLY A 7 -11.98 2.08 3.98
C GLY A 7 -10.55 1.62 4.32
N VAL A 8 -10.11 0.49 3.77
CA VAL A 8 -8.74 -0.03 3.93
C VAL A 8 -8.14 -0.32 2.55
N PRO A 9 -6.82 -0.15 2.38
CA PRO A 9 -6.13 -0.59 1.18
C PRO A 9 -6.32 -2.09 0.96
N MET A 10 -6.36 -2.51 -0.30
CA MET A 10 -6.46 -3.91 -0.68
C MET A 10 -5.50 -4.19 -1.83
N LEU A 11 -4.72 -5.26 -1.72
CA LEU A 11 -3.98 -5.78 -2.85
C LEU A 11 -4.87 -6.70 -3.68
N PHE A 12 -5.34 -6.20 -4.81
CA PHE A 12 -6.07 -7.01 -5.79
C PHE A 12 -5.21 -7.24 -7.01
N THR A 13 -4.97 -8.50 -7.34
CA THR A 13 -4.20 -8.90 -8.52
C THR A 13 -5.02 -9.84 -9.39
N SER A 14 -5.08 -9.53 -10.69
CA SER A 14 -5.65 -10.42 -11.70
C SER A 14 -4.57 -10.83 -12.68
N SER A 15 -4.49 -12.10 -12.99
CA SER A 15 -3.51 -12.63 -13.95
C SER A 15 -4.10 -13.69 -14.88
N HIS A 16 -3.45 -13.83 -16.02
CA HIS A 16 -3.70 -14.89 -16.98
C HIS A 16 -2.38 -15.63 -17.20
N LEU A 17 -2.21 -16.76 -16.55
CA LEU A 17 -0.98 -17.53 -16.66
C LEU A 17 -0.89 -18.25 -18.01
N LYS A 18 0.31 -18.65 -18.38
CA LYS A 18 0.58 -19.28 -19.67
C LYS A 18 -0.26 -20.53 -19.89
N CYS A 19 -1.05 -20.54 -20.95
CA CYS A 19 -1.86 -21.70 -21.33
C CYS A 19 -1.03 -22.88 -21.86
N CYS A 20 -1.69 -24.01 -22.02
CA CYS A 20 -1.26 -25.20 -22.77
C CYS A 20 -0.02 -25.88 -22.16
N SER A 21 1.04 -26.10 -22.91
CA SER A 21 2.26 -26.81 -22.49
C SER A 21 3.28 -25.92 -21.73
N GLY A 22 2.80 -24.95 -20.96
CA GLY A 22 3.64 -23.93 -20.33
C GLY A 22 3.92 -24.13 -18.83
N ASP A 23 3.99 -25.37 -18.32
CA ASP A 23 4.11 -25.64 -16.87
C ASP A 23 5.27 -24.93 -16.18
N ALA A 24 6.47 -24.97 -16.79
CA ALA A 24 7.65 -24.28 -16.23
C ALA A 24 7.45 -22.76 -16.20
N LEU A 25 6.79 -22.20 -17.24
CA LEU A 25 6.54 -20.77 -17.30
C LEU A 25 5.44 -20.35 -16.31
N ARG A 26 4.40 -21.17 -16.11
CA ARG A 26 3.39 -20.92 -15.06
C ARG A 26 4.02 -20.94 -13.68
N GLN A 27 4.94 -21.89 -13.42
CA GLN A 27 5.67 -21.93 -12.15
C GLN A 27 6.52 -20.66 -11.96
N GLN A 28 7.25 -20.24 -12.98
CA GLN A 28 8.03 -19.00 -12.93
C GLN A 28 7.13 -17.77 -12.66
N GLN A 29 5.97 -17.69 -13.31
CA GLN A 29 5.01 -16.59 -13.10
C GLN A 29 4.44 -16.61 -11.67
N ALA A 30 4.20 -17.79 -11.09
CA ALA A 30 3.78 -17.91 -9.69
C ALA A 30 4.89 -17.48 -8.72
N ASP A 31 6.13 -17.91 -8.96
CA ASP A 31 7.29 -17.52 -8.17
C ASP A 31 7.53 -15.99 -8.21
N GLU A 32 7.42 -15.39 -9.39
CA GLU A 32 7.55 -13.93 -9.59
C GLU A 32 6.47 -13.16 -8.83
N TYR A 33 5.21 -13.63 -8.88
CA TYR A 33 4.13 -13.00 -8.12
C TYR A 33 4.37 -13.12 -6.61
N MET A 34 4.82 -14.26 -6.11
CA MET A 34 5.12 -14.43 -4.69
C MET A 34 6.26 -13.51 -4.23
N ALA A 35 7.28 -13.31 -5.06
CA ALA A 35 8.32 -12.33 -4.79
C ALA A 35 7.77 -10.90 -4.68
N PHE A 36 6.86 -10.52 -5.58
CA PHE A 36 6.16 -9.23 -5.53
C PHE A 36 5.28 -9.11 -4.28
N GLN A 37 4.48 -10.13 -3.94
CA GLN A 37 3.63 -10.08 -2.75
C GLN A 37 4.46 -9.97 -1.46
N ARG A 38 5.59 -10.69 -1.37
CA ARG A 38 6.51 -10.56 -0.24
C ARG A 38 7.05 -9.13 -0.11
N ASP A 39 7.44 -8.50 -1.22
CA ASP A 39 7.90 -7.11 -1.25
C ASP A 39 6.78 -6.18 -0.74
N ALA A 40 5.56 -6.32 -1.26
CA ALA A 40 4.42 -5.51 -0.86
C ALA A 40 3.99 -5.68 0.62
N MET A 41 4.25 -6.84 1.23
CA MET A 41 3.99 -7.11 2.65
C MET A 41 5.15 -6.70 3.57
N THR A 42 6.27 -6.23 3.00
CA THR A 42 7.49 -5.86 3.74
C THR A 42 7.69 -4.35 3.65
N VAL A 43 7.74 -3.67 4.79
CA VAL A 43 7.92 -2.21 4.84
C VAL A 43 9.21 -1.79 4.13
N GLY A 44 9.10 -0.78 3.27
CA GLY A 44 10.22 -0.25 2.47
C GLY A 44 10.40 -0.94 1.11
N GLY A 45 9.39 -1.69 0.66
CA GLY A 45 9.34 -2.27 -0.69
C GLY A 45 9.02 -1.26 -1.79
N SER A 46 8.81 -1.77 -3.00
CA SER A 46 8.37 -0.94 -4.14
C SER A 46 6.91 -0.50 -4.03
N ILE A 47 6.12 -1.26 -3.30
CA ILE A 47 4.73 -1.00 -2.94
C ILE A 47 4.56 -1.57 -1.54
N ASP A 48 4.14 -0.77 -0.60
CA ASP A 48 3.81 -1.21 0.75
C ASP A 48 2.30 -1.28 0.94
N ILE A 49 1.84 -2.35 1.57
CA ILE A 49 0.45 -2.48 2.01
C ILE A 49 0.44 -2.62 3.53
N PRO A 50 -0.44 -1.90 4.24
CA PRO A 50 -0.58 -2.01 5.68
C PRO A 50 -0.80 -3.45 6.13
N SER A 51 -0.25 -3.81 7.29
CA SER A 51 -0.47 -5.14 7.88
C SER A 51 -1.96 -5.39 8.09
N GLY A 52 -2.43 -6.58 7.68
CA GLY A 52 -3.85 -6.93 7.74
C GLY A 52 -4.67 -6.48 6.53
N SER A 53 -4.07 -5.81 5.55
CA SER A 53 -4.75 -5.47 4.30
C SER A 53 -5.25 -6.73 3.59
N PRO A 54 -6.48 -6.72 3.04
CA PRO A 54 -6.96 -7.82 2.21
C PRO A 54 -6.06 -8.05 1.01
N ILE A 55 -5.71 -9.32 0.78
CA ILE A 55 -4.98 -9.75 -0.41
C ILE A 55 -5.88 -10.70 -1.19
N VAL A 56 -6.16 -10.35 -2.45
CA VAL A 56 -6.98 -11.14 -3.37
C VAL A 56 -6.24 -11.32 -4.67
N TYR A 57 -5.96 -12.57 -5.01
CA TYR A 57 -5.35 -12.96 -6.27
C TYR A 57 -6.32 -13.80 -7.07
N GLY A 58 -6.55 -13.47 -8.34
CA GLY A 58 -7.47 -14.24 -9.17
C GLY A 58 -7.16 -14.18 -10.65
N GLY A 59 -7.88 -15.00 -11.41
CA GLY A 59 -7.82 -15.04 -12.86
C GLY A 59 -7.71 -16.44 -13.44
N ASP A 60 -7.53 -16.51 -14.77
CA ASP A 60 -7.27 -17.76 -15.47
C ASP A 60 -5.82 -18.22 -15.23
N LEU A 61 -5.64 -19.15 -14.33
CA LEU A 61 -4.33 -19.70 -13.99
C LEU A 61 -3.91 -20.86 -14.90
N ASN A 62 -4.78 -21.31 -15.78
CA ASN A 62 -4.53 -22.38 -16.76
C ASN A 62 -3.92 -23.65 -16.12
N MET A 63 -4.42 -24.07 -14.93
CA MET A 63 -3.89 -25.20 -14.18
C MET A 63 -4.27 -26.53 -14.82
N VAL A 64 -3.63 -26.86 -15.91
CA VAL A 64 -3.84 -28.12 -16.64
C VAL A 64 -2.77 -29.11 -16.21
N GLY A 65 -3.11 -29.99 -15.27
CA GLY A 65 -2.32 -31.19 -14.95
C GLY A 65 -1.31 -31.10 -13.81
N LEU A 66 -0.84 -29.92 -13.41
CA LEU A 66 0.11 -29.76 -12.30
C LEU A 66 -0.39 -28.76 -11.28
N SER A 67 -0.21 -29.09 -9.99
CA SER A 67 -0.60 -28.26 -8.84
C SER A 67 0.54 -27.37 -8.31
N GLY A 68 1.74 -27.44 -8.90
CA GLY A 68 2.91 -26.66 -8.44
C GLY A 68 2.63 -25.17 -8.31
N PRO A 69 2.24 -24.48 -9.39
CA PRO A 69 2.01 -23.04 -9.35
C PRO A 69 0.94 -22.61 -8.35
N ILE A 70 -0.19 -23.34 -8.26
CA ILE A 70 -1.24 -23.03 -7.28
C ILE A 70 -0.76 -23.24 -5.85
N ASN A 71 0.06 -24.28 -5.60
CA ASN A 71 0.66 -24.49 -4.29
C ASN A 71 1.60 -23.34 -3.92
N THR A 72 2.43 -22.87 -4.86
CA THR A 72 3.29 -21.69 -4.65
C THR A 72 2.46 -20.46 -4.29
N LEU A 73 1.41 -20.15 -5.04
CA LEU A 73 0.52 -19.01 -4.79
C LEU A 73 -0.19 -19.09 -3.43
N LYS A 74 -0.47 -20.31 -2.94
CA LYS A 74 -1.13 -20.52 -1.65
C LYS A 74 -0.17 -20.48 -0.48
N THR A 75 1.02 -21.05 -0.64
CA THR A 75 1.92 -21.33 0.49
C THR A 75 3.11 -20.38 0.59
N GLY A 76 3.39 -19.61 -0.46
CA GLY A 76 4.59 -18.80 -0.56
C GLY A 76 5.87 -19.60 -0.74
N ASN A 77 5.75 -20.89 -1.11
CA ASN A 77 6.86 -21.80 -1.33
C ASN A 77 7.40 -21.60 -2.76
N ILE A 78 8.42 -20.76 -2.90
CA ILE A 78 9.02 -20.36 -4.16
C ILE A 78 9.89 -21.49 -4.71
N SER A 79 9.69 -21.89 -5.96
CA SER A 79 10.44 -23.00 -6.56
C SER A 79 11.86 -22.62 -6.96
N ASP A 80 12.07 -21.38 -7.42
CA ASP A 80 13.38 -20.84 -7.79
C ASP A 80 13.80 -19.72 -6.82
N ASN A 81 14.29 -20.15 -5.66
CA ASN A 81 14.76 -19.23 -4.61
C ASN A 81 16.00 -18.43 -5.00
N ASP A 82 16.79 -18.92 -5.97
CA ASP A 82 17.96 -18.21 -6.44
C ASP A 82 17.58 -16.96 -7.25
N GLN A 83 16.49 -17.05 -8.02
CA GLN A 83 15.99 -15.95 -8.85
C GLN A 83 14.99 -15.06 -8.11
N PHE A 84 14.06 -15.64 -7.35
CA PHE A 84 12.91 -14.92 -6.78
C PHE A 84 12.98 -14.74 -5.26
N GLY A 85 14.06 -15.23 -4.63
CA GLY A 85 14.31 -15.08 -3.21
C GLY A 85 13.62 -16.13 -2.35
N ILE A 86 13.71 -15.98 -1.03
CA ILE A 86 13.30 -17.00 -0.06
C ILE A 86 11.77 -17.17 0.03
N ASP A 87 11.37 -18.35 0.48
CA ASP A 87 9.99 -18.66 0.88
C ASP A 87 9.51 -17.73 2.00
N PHE A 88 8.19 -17.49 2.04
CA PHE A 88 7.57 -16.70 3.11
C PHE A 88 6.13 -17.16 3.32
N SER A 89 5.53 -16.80 4.44
CA SER A 89 4.11 -17.04 4.67
C SER A 89 3.29 -15.93 3.99
N PRO A 90 2.43 -16.25 3.02
CA PRO A 90 1.76 -15.26 2.18
C PRO A 90 0.52 -14.64 2.84
N ASP A 91 0.10 -15.12 4.02
CA ASP A 91 -0.97 -14.54 4.80
C ASP A 91 -0.44 -13.87 6.08
N TRP A 92 -1.18 -12.90 6.60
CA TRP A 92 -0.78 -12.05 7.72
C TRP A 92 -0.61 -12.78 9.06
N ASP A 93 -1.31 -13.90 9.25
CA ASP A 93 -1.20 -14.72 10.47
C ASP A 93 -0.10 -15.78 10.39
N GLY A 94 0.66 -15.78 9.30
CA GLY A 94 1.72 -16.76 9.06
C GLY A 94 1.22 -18.07 8.47
N SER A 95 -0.03 -18.15 8.05
CA SER A 95 -0.63 -19.30 7.37
C SER A 95 -0.47 -19.24 5.85
N SER A 96 -1.06 -20.21 5.17
CA SER A 96 -1.24 -20.22 3.71
C SER A 96 -2.49 -19.42 3.34
N MET A 97 -2.49 -18.79 2.16
CA MET A 97 -3.70 -18.22 1.58
C MET A 97 -4.72 -19.31 1.23
N VAL A 98 -6.00 -18.94 1.22
CA VAL A 98 -7.12 -19.84 0.94
C VAL A 98 -7.56 -19.74 -0.51
N GLU A 99 -7.55 -20.88 -1.20
CA GLU A 99 -8.19 -21.02 -2.51
C GLU A 99 -9.68 -21.21 -2.35
N LEU A 100 -10.48 -20.44 -3.09
CA LEU A 100 -11.92 -20.54 -3.03
C LEU A 100 -12.44 -21.77 -3.80
N ASP A 101 -13.35 -22.53 -3.17
CA ASP A 101 -14.06 -23.66 -3.77
C ASP A 101 -15.33 -23.17 -4.46
N ALA A 102 -15.18 -22.36 -5.53
CA ALA A 102 -16.28 -21.75 -6.25
C ALA A 102 -16.97 -22.78 -7.15
N ARG A 103 -17.98 -23.46 -6.59
CA ARG A 103 -18.79 -24.44 -7.31
C ARG A 103 -19.79 -23.77 -8.24
N LEU A 104 -20.23 -24.49 -9.26
CA LEU A 104 -21.31 -24.04 -10.15
C LEU A 104 -22.58 -23.76 -9.35
N SER A 105 -23.32 -22.73 -9.75
CA SER A 105 -24.41 -22.13 -8.98
C SER A 105 -25.52 -23.11 -8.53
N ASP A 106 -25.77 -24.18 -9.29
CA ASP A 106 -26.78 -25.20 -8.97
C ASP A 106 -26.25 -26.64 -9.04
N ARG A 107 -24.90 -26.82 -9.04
CA ARG A 107 -24.25 -28.15 -9.10
C ARG A 107 -23.06 -28.25 -8.17
N ALA A 108 -22.77 -29.46 -7.70
CA ALA A 108 -21.59 -29.75 -6.86
C ALA A 108 -20.29 -29.91 -7.67
N MET A 109 -20.16 -29.20 -8.79
CA MET A 109 -18.98 -29.24 -9.68
C MET A 109 -18.26 -27.91 -9.58
N ASP A 110 -16.93 -27.93 -9.75
CA ASP A 110 -16.03 -26.80 -9.59
C ASP A 110 -15.28 -26.39 -10.86
N TYR A 111 -15.68 -26.90 -12.03
CA TYR A 111 -15.06 -26.45 -13.29
C TYR A 111 -15.49 -25.03 -13.66
N THR A 112 -14.54 -24.27 -14.19
CA THR A 112 -14.74 -22.87 -14.61
C THR A 112 -14.57 -22.70 -16.12
N TRP A 113 -14.19 -23.76 -16.82
CA TRP A 113 -14.05 -23.80 -18.27
C TRP A 113 -14.76 -25.02 -18.85
N ARG A 114 -15.48 -24.81 -19.95
CA ARG A 114 -16.14 -25.86 -20.70
C ARG A 114 -16.24 -25.48 -22.18
N ASN A 115 -15.85 -26.38 -23.04
CA ASN A 115 -16.04 -26.24 -24.47
C ASN A 115 -16.53 -27.56 -25.07
N ASP A 116 -17.83 -27.65 -25.36
CA ASP A 116 -18.49 -28.85 -25.85
C ASP A 116 -18.01 -29.30 -27.24
N GLY A 117 -17.35 -28.42 -28.00
CA GLY A 117 -16.68 -28.75 -29.25
C GLY A 117 -15.25 -29.24 -29.11
N SER A 118 -14.69 -29.22 -27.92
CA SER A 118 -13.32 -29.62 -27.60
C SER A 118 -13.21 -31.12 -27.28
N ALA A 119 -12.03 -31.68 -27.53
CA ALA A 119 -11.66 -33.02 -27.06
C ALA A 119 -11.24 -33.03 -25.57
N TYR A 120 -11.10 -31.85 -24.95
CA TYR A 120 -10.72 -31.72 -23.54
C TYR A 120 -11.95 -31.74 -22.63
N MET A 121 -11.77 -32.35 -21.46
CA MET A 121 -12.81 -32.35 -20.42
C MET A 121 -12.94 -30.96 -19.79
N PRO A 122 -14.14 -30.59 -19.29
CA PRO A 122 -14.29 -29.39 -18.46
C PRO A 122 -13.26 -29.38 -17.31
N GLY A 123 -12.71 -28.21 -17.01
CA GLY A 123 -11.65 -28.06 -16.01
C GLY A 123 -11.77 -26.79 -15.21
N LYS A 124 -11.17 -26.78 -14.01
CA LYS A 124 -11.00 -25.58 -13.20
C LYS A 124 -9.75 -24.86 -13.70
N LEU A 125 -9.92 -23.73 -14.37
CA LEU A 125 -8.83 -22.89 -14.88
C LEU A 125 -8.77 -21.54 -14.17
N ASP A 126 -9.93 -21.05 -13.70
CA ASP A 126 -10.08 -19.77 -13.04
C ASP A 126 -10.11 -19.97 -11.52
N TYR A 127 -9.36 -19.16 -10.83
CA TYR A 127 -9.14 -19.27 -9.39
C TYR A 127 -9.30 -17.91 -8.72
N ILE A 128 -9.75 -17.93 -7.47
CA ILE A 128 -9.63 -16.82 -6.52
C ILE A 128 -8.94 -17.37 -5.27
N ILE A 129 -7.90 -16.68 -4.82
CA ILE A 129 -7.10 -16.99 -3.64
C ILE A 129 -7.10 -15.76 -2.76
N VAL A 130 -7.38 -15.92 -1.47
CA VAL A 130 -7.53 -14.80 -0.53
C VAL A 130 -6.74 -15.00 0.75
N SER A 131 -6.36 -13.88 1.39
CA SER A 131 -5.85 -13.87 2.77
C SER A 131 -7.01 -14.03 3.74
N ASP A 132 -7.24 -15.23 4.29
CA ASP A 132 -8.34 -15.49 5.23
C ASP A 132 -8.08 -14.91 6.63
N ALA A 133 -6.84 -14.51 6.92
CA ALA A 133 -6.54 -13.67 8.07
C ALA A 133 -7.17 -12.27 7.96
N ALA A 134 -7.41 -11.77 6.75
CA ALA A 134 -7.93 -10.43 6.49
C ALA A 134 -9.40 -10.42 6.01
N VAL A 135 -9.87 -11.49 5.35
CA VAL A 135 -11.23 -11.55 4.81
C VAL A 135 -11.97 -12.84 5.17
N ASN A 136 -13.27 -12.69 5.43
CA ASN A 136 -14.22 -13.80 5.50
C ASN A 136 -14.90 -13.98 4.14
N VAL A 137 -14.97 -15.20 3.65
CA VAL A 137 -15.70 -15.53 2.44
C VAL A 137 -17.18 -15.76 2.81
N LEU A 138 -18.05 -14.86 2.38
CA LEU A 138 -19.48 -14.95 2.66
C LEU A 138 -20.22 -15.85 1.67
N ARG A 139 -19.87 -15.74 0.39
CA ARG A 139 -20.36 -16.56 -0.70
C ARG A 139 -19.28 -16.74 -1.76
N GLN A 140 -19.34 -17.87 -2.44
CA GLN A 140 -18.48 -18.19 -3.56
C GLN A 140 -19.20 -19.14 -4.51
N TYR A 141 -19.14 -18.85 -5.81
CA TYR A 141 -19.74 -19.72 -6.83
C TYR A 141 -19.20 -19.36 -8.22
N SER A 142 -19.33 -20.31 -9.15
CA SER A 142 -19.18 -20.06 -10.58
C SER A 142 -20.55 -19.97 -11.20
N LEU A 143 -20.79 -18.93 -12.00
CA LEU A 143 -22.08 -18.72 -12.64
C LEU A 143 -22.15 -19.52 -13.94
N GLN A 144 -23.09 -20.46 -14.01
CA GLN A 144 -23.48 -21.14 -15.24
C GLN A 144 -24.96 -20.90 -15.48
N THR A 145 -25.30 -20.07 -16.48
CA THR A 145 -26.69 -19.63 -16.72
C THR A 145 -27.56 -20.75 -17.24
N SER A 146 -26.99 -21.70 -18.02
CA SER A 146 -27.73 -22.85 -18.52
C SER A 146 -28.29 -23.80 -17.45
N ASP A 147 -27.75 -23.73 -16.22
CA ASP A 147 -28.18 -24.56 -15.10
C ASP A 147 -29.19 -23.86 -14.18
N LEU A 148 -29.43 -22.56 -14.40
CA LEU A 148 -30.40 -21.79 -13.62
C LEU A 148 -31.83 -22.14 -14.02
N SER A 149 -32.75 -22.17 -13.04
CA SER A 149 -34.19 -22.30 -13.30
C SER A 149 -34.73 -21.08 -14.08
N ALA A 150 -35.78 -21.28 -14.86
CA ALA A 150 -36.43 -20.19 -15.59
C ALA A 150 -36.80 -19.00 -14.70
N ALA A 151 -37.26 -19.29 -13.45
CA ALA A 151 -37.60 -18.24 -12.48
C ALA A 151 -36.36 -17.43 -12.02
N ARG A 152 -35.19 -18.06 -11.86
CA ARG A 152 -33.95 -17.36 -11.51
C ARG A 152 -33.42 -16.56 -12.69
N LEU A 153 -33.48 -17.09 -13.91
CA LEU A 153 -33.10 -16.36 -15.12
C LEU A 153 -33.94 -15.07 -15.25
N GLU A 154 -35.29 -15.19 -15.08
CA GLU A 154 -36.18 -14.04 -15.13
C GLU A 154 -35.91 -13.03 -13.99
N GLN A 155 -35.69 -13.53 -12.78
CA GLN A 155 -35.38 -12.67 -11.60
C GLN A 155 -34.13 -11.79 -11.82
N TYR A 156 -33.12 -12.32 -12.48
CA TYR A 156 -31.84 -11.62 -12.69
C TYR A 156 -31.70 -11.02 -14.10
N GLY A 157 -32.73 -11.17 -14.96
CA GLY A 157 -32.71 -10.67 -16.33
C GLY A 157 -31.68 -11.37 -17.23
N LEU A 158 -31.41 -12.65 -16.96
CA LEU A 158 -30.45 -13.47 -17.67
C LEU A 158 -31.14 -14.41 -18.67
N LEU A 159 -30.40 -14.81 -19.70
CA LEU A 159 -30.78 -15.86 -20.64
C LEU A 159 -29.99 -17.15 -20.35
N ALA A 160 -30.51 -18.28 -20.75
CA ALA A 160 -29.94 -19.59 -20.44
C ALA A 160 -28.54 -19.84 -21.08
N ASN A 161 -28.13 -19.03 -22.04
CA ASN A 161 -26.83 -19.18 -22.73
C ASN A 161 -25.93 -17.96 -22.55
N ASP A 162 -26.28 -17.00 -21.69
CA ASP A 162 -25.50 -15.75 -21.55
C ASP A 162 -24.05 -16.00 -21.19
N ASP A 163 -23.76 -17.01 -20.34
CA ASP A 163 -22.41 -17.43 -20.00
C ASP A 163 -21.65 -17.96 -21.25
N LEU A 164 -22.23 -18.88 -22.01
CA LEU A 164 -21.61 -19.49 -23.17
C LEU A 164 -21.49 -18.54 -24.37
N ASP A 165 -22.43 -17.57 -24.47
CA ASP A 165 -22.39 -16.55 -25.51
C ASP A 165 -21.29 -15.48 -25.19
N ALA A 166 -20.97 -15.32 -23.91
CA ALA A 166 -19.91 -14.39 -23.46
C ALA A 166 -18.51 -15.01 -23.50
N SER A 167 -18.35 -16.27 -23.07
CA SER A 167 -17.06 -16.94 -22.96
C SER A 167 -17.24 -18.46 -22.81
N ASP A 168 -16.21 -19.24 -23.14
CA ASP A 168 -16.09 -20.65 -22.73
C ASP A 168 -15.54 -20.80 -21.28
N HIS A 169 -15.26 -19.68 -20.61
CA HIS A 169 -14.99 -19.59 -19.18
C HIS A 169 -16.23 -19.09 -18.44
N PHE A 170 -16.47 -19.64 -17.24
CA PHE A 170 -17.54 -19.18 -16.35
C PHE A 170 -17.04 -18.11 -15.41
N ILE A 171 -17.91 -17.16 -15.07
CA ILE A 171 -17.59 -16.11 -14.13
C ILE A 171 -17.46 -16.70 -12.74
N VAL A 172 -16.31 -16.53 -12.09
CA VAL A 172 -16.10 -16.88 -10.69
C VAL A 172 -16.40 -15.66 -9.82
N ILE A 173 -17.27 -15.85 -8.83
CA ILE A 173 -17.77 -14.79 -7.96
C ILE A 173 -17.48 -15.14 -6.51
N ALA A 174 -17.03 -14.13 -5.76
CA ALA A 174 -16.88 -14.21 -4.32
C ALA A 174 -17.40 -12.94 -3.66
N ASP A 175 -18.22 -13.10 -2.62
CA ASP A 175 -18.58 -12.04 -1.69
C ASP A 175 -17.68 -12.15 -0.48
N LEU A 176 -16.95 -11.09 -0.18
CA LEU A 176 -15.98 -11.03 0.88
C LEU A 176 -16.39 -9.99 1.93
N ALA A 177 -16.06 -10.24 3.19
CA ALA A 177 -16.16 -9.27 4.27
C ALA A 177 -14.84 -9.26 5.06
N LEU A 178 -14.50 -8.13 5.67
CA LEU A 178 -13.29 -8.06 6.51
C LEU A 178 -13.42 -8.93 7.76
N VAL A 179 -12.32 -9.60 8.14
CA VAL A 179 -12.25 -10.35 9.40
C VAL A 179 -12.30 -9.37 10.58
N GLY A 180 -13.23 -9.59 11.50
CA GLY A 180 -13.38 -8.76 12.70
C GLY A 180 -14.09 -7.42 12.49
N GLY A 181 -14.45 -7.10 11.24
CA GLY A 181 -14.80 -5.75 10.83
C GLY A 181 -13.54 -4.87 10.83
N VAL A 182 -13.51 -3.84 10.00
CA VAL A 182 -12.49 -2.79 10.16
C VAL A 182 -12.66 -2.23 11.56
N SER A 183 -11.59 -2.10 12.30
CA SER A 183 -11.61 -1.18 13.43
C SER A 183 -11.98 0.19 12.85
N GLN A 184 -13.18 0.66 13.14
CA GLN A 184 -13.65 2.00 12.78
C GLN A 184 -13.00 3.04 13.71
N THR A 185 -11.86 2.68 14.35
CA THR A 185 -11.13 3.62 15.18
C THR A 185 -10.51 4.66 14.26
N ASP A 186 -10.81 5.88 14.55
CA ASP A 186 -10.25 7.08 13.99
C ASP A 186 -9.75 7.86 15.22
N SER A 187 -8.45 7.64 15.53
CA SER A 187 -7.90 8.03 16.83
C SER A 187 -7.74 9.53 16.98
N ASP A 188 -7.51 10.25 15.89
CA ASP A 188 -7.36 11.71 15.86
C ASP A 188 -8.58 12.43 15.28
N SER A 189 -9.56 11.67 14.80
CA SER A 189 -10.86 12.18 14.34
C SER A 189 -10.81 13.07 13.09
N ASP A 190 -9.91 12.78 12.17
CA ASP A 190 -9.75 13.51 10.92
C ASP A 190 -10.62 12.98 9.76
N GLY A 191 -11.31 11.85 9.99
CA GLY A 191 -12.20 11.19 9.03
C GLY A 191 -11.56 10.02 8.29
N ILE A 192 -10.28 9.73 8.54
CA ILE A 192 -9.57 8.56 8.06
C ILE A 192 -9.40 7.59 9.23
N ILE A 193 -9.69 6.33 9.01
CA ILE A 193 -9.55 5.31 10.07
C ILE A 193 -8.08 4.92 10.24
N ASP A 194 -7.65 4.61 11.47
CA ASP A 194 -6.24 4.33 11.84
C ASP A 194 -5.51 3.38 10.89
N VAL A 195 -6.21 2.38 10.35
CA VAL A 195 -5.60 1.38 9.45
C VAL A 195 -5.39 1.86 8.01
N ALA A 196 -5.98 3.00 7.66
CA ALA A 196 -5.85 3.63 6.35
C ALA A 196 -5.16 4.99 6.43
N ASP A 197 -4.81 5.40 7.65
CA ASP A 197 -4.25 6.69 7.97
C ASP A 197 -2.72 6.61 8.03
N ASN A 198 -2.05 7.48 7.29
CA ASN A 198 -0.60 7.56 7.29
C ASN A 198 -0.03 8.36 8.48
N CYS A 199 -0.91 9.01 9.29
CA CYS A 199 -0.56 9.62 10.60
C CYS A 199 -1.63 9.32 11.67
N PRO A 200 -1.86 8.08 12.12
CA PRO A 200 -3.05 7.64 12.89
C PRO A 200 -3.31 8.35 14.22
N ASN A 201 -2.46 9.26 14.66
CA ASN A 201 -2.58 10.00 15.91
C ASN A 201 -2.48 11.51 15.72
N LEU A 202 -2.39 11.98 14.48
CA LEU A 202 -2.26 13.39 14.15
C LEU A 202 -3.06 13.71 12.88
N SER A 203 -4.13 14.47 13.06
CA SER A 203 -5.10 14.79 12.02
C SER A 203 -4.47 15.37 10.75
N ASN A 204 -4.62 14.63 9.64
CA ASN A 204 -4.12 14.99 8.31
C ASN A 204 -5.02 14.44 7.20
N SER A 205 -6.27 14.86 7.18
CA SER A 205 -7.31 14.33 6.27
C SER A 205 -6.99 14.40 4.78
N ASP A 206 -5.96 15.15 4.37
CA ASP A 206 -5.45 15.19 2.99
C ASP A 206 -4.49 14.04 2.68
N GLN A 207 -3.97 13.36 3.73
CA GLN A 207 -3.08 12.21 3.61
C GLN A 207 -1.85 12.50 2.74
N ALA A 208 -1.32 13.74 2.81
CA ALA A 208 -0.13 14.13 2.09
C ALA A 208 1.07 13.26 2.49
N ASP A 209 1.86 12.84 1.52
CA ASP A 209 3.06 12.01 1.66
C ASP A 209 3.99 12.35 0.47
N PHE A 210 4.82 13.37 0.67
CA PHE A 210 5.68 13.96 -0.36
C PHE A 210 6.76 12.97 -0.85
N ASN A 211 7.38 12.25 0.10
CA ASN A 211 8.48 11.35 -0.19
C ASN A 211 8.04 9.91 -0.51
N LEU A 212 6.73 9.60 -0.38
CA LEU A 212 6.10 8.30 -0.64
C LEU A 212 6.68 7.16 0.21
N ASP A 213 7.04 7.45 1.46
CA ASP A 213 7.57 6.46 2.40
C ASP A 213 6.50 5.75 3.23
N GLY A 214 5.23 6.20 3.12
CA GLY A 214 4.07 5.64 3.82
C GLY A 214 3.79 6.30 5.17
N LEU A 215 4.58 7.28 5.58
CA LEU A 215 4.26 8.21 6.67
C LEU A 215 3.75 9.52 6.08
N GLY A 216 2.73 10.11 6.70
CA GLY A 216 2.21 11.40 6.23
C GLY A 216 3.14 12.56 6.59
N ASP A 217 3.20 13.57 5.72
CA ASP A 217 4.01 14.77 5.90
C ASP A 217 3.77 15.43 7.26
N ALA A 218 2.55 15.35 7.77
CA ALA A 218 2.17 15.92 9.06
C ALA A 218 2.90 15.30 10.25
N CYS A 219 3.32 14.04 10.15
CA CYS A 219 3.98 13.28 11.22
C CYS A 219 5.35 12.73 10.82
N SER A 220 5.80 12.96 9.61
CA SER A 220 7.13 12.64 9.09
C SER A 220 8.10 13.79 9.32
N ASP A 221 9.37 13.47 9.54
CA ASP A 221 10.54 14.34 9.59
C ASP A 221 11.64 13.56 8.85
N ALA A 222 11.69 13.74 7.55
CA ALA A 222 12.43 12.84 6.66
C ALA A 222 13.95 12.98 6.75
N ASP A 223 14.45 14.17 7.10
CA ASP A 223 15.89 14.43 7.25
C ASP A 223 16.34 14.52 8.71
N LEU A 224 15.39 14.46 9.66
CA LEU A 224 15.62 14.43 11.10
C LEU A 224 16.25 15.74 11.65
N ASP A 225 15.79 16.87 11.16
CA ASP A 225 16.26 18.19 11.63
C ASP A 225 15.38 18.78 12.73
N GLY A 226 14.18 18.20 12.95
CA GLY A 226 13.21 18.61 13.99
C GLY A 226 12.03 19.42 13.49
N LEU A 227 11.91 19.66 12.18
CA LEU A 227 10.69 20.09 11.49
C LEU A 227 9.98 18.88 10.89
N THR A 228 8.68 18.98 10.72
CA THR A 228 7.97 17.96 9.92
C THR A 228 7.96 18.38 8.47
N ASP A 229 7.90 17.39 7.55
CA ASP A 229 7.84 17.62 6.11
C ASP A 229 6.72 18.62 5.76
N GLU A 230 5.57 18.59 6.45
CA GLU A 230 4.48 19.56 6.28
C GLU A 230 4.89 20.99 6.63
N LEU A 231 5.60 21.18 7.75
CA LEU A 231 6.05 22.52 8.15
C LEU A 231 7.05 23.08 7.15
N GLU A 232 7.92 22.25 6.63
CA GLU A 232 8.90 22.65 5.63
C GLU A 232 8.23 23.03 4.31
N LEU A 233 7.36 22.18 3.78
CA LEU A 233 6.68 22.43 2.50
C LEU A 233 5.70 23.60 2.53
N GLN A 234 5.03 23.86 3.66
CA GLN A 234 3.94 24.82 3.73
C GLN A 234 4.30 26.13 4.43
N ILE A 235 5.24 26.11 5.36
CA ILE A 235 5.55 27.26 6.23
C ILE A 235 6.92 27.84 5.91
N THR A 236 7.98 27.05 5.99
CA THR A 236 9.36 27.53 5.80
C THR A 236 9.77 27.55 4.34
N ASN A 237 9.20 26.66 3.51
CA ASN A 237 9.59 26.34 2.14
C ASN A 237 11.01 25.82 2.04
N SER A 238 11.55 25.23 3.11
CA SER A 238 12.78 24.46 3.12
C SER A 238 12.59 23.11 2.40
N ASP A 239 13.67 22.37 2.19
CA ASP A 239 13.63 21.07 1.51
C ASP A 239 13.56 19.94 2.54
N PRO A 240 12.45 19.19 2.64
CA PRO A 240 12.25 18.13 3.65
C PRO A 240 13.27 16.97 3.61
N LEU A 241 14.17 16.97 2.65
CA LEU A 241 15.21 15.94 2.51
C LEU A 241 16.61 16.48 2.82
N ILE A 242 16.73 17.75 3.24
CA ILE A 242 18.02 18.44 3.43
C ILE A 242 17.99 19.22 4.75
N GLN A 243 18.61 18.69 5.79
CA GLN A 243 18.65 19.27 7.15
C GLN A 243 19.06 20.76 7.25
N ASP A 244 19.78 21.27 6.26
CA ASP A 244 20.35 22.61 6.18
C ASP A 244 20.21 23.06 4.73
N THR A 245 19.07 23.72 4.42
CA THR A 245 18.66 24.00 3.04
C THR A 245 19.56 25.02 2.36
N ASP A 246 20.05 26.03 3.07
CA ASP A 246 20.91 27.09 2.51
C ASP A 246 22.41 26.86 2.69
N GLY A 247 22.79 25.86 3.53
CA GLY A 247 24.16 25.42 3.70
C GLY A 247 25.00 26.34 4.57
N ASP A 248 24.38 27.09 5.48
CA ASP A 248 25.06 28.04 6.35
C ASP A 248 25.70 27.42 7.60
N GLY A 249 25.27 26.18 7.96
CA GLY A 249 25.78 25.37 9.07
C GLY A 249 24.82 25.28 10.26
N LEU A 250 23.63 25.89 10.19
CA LEU A 250 22.49 25.60 11.06
C LEU A 250 21.56 24.64 10.35
N THR A 251 20.78 23.86 11.06
CA THR A 251 19.70 23.09 10.45
C THR A 251 18.44 23.93 10.41
N ASP A 252 17.56 23.69 9.43
CA ASP A 252 16.32 24.45 9.25
C ASP A 252 15.49 24.45 10.55
N GLY A 253 15.41 23.29 11.24
CA GLY A 253 14.73 23.17 12.52
C GLY A 253 15.36 23.99 13.65
N ILE A 254 16.67 24.10 13.70
CA ILE A 254 17.37 24.95 14.67
C ILE A 254 17.10 26.41 14.39
N GLU A 255 17.16 26.82 13.14
CA GLU A 255 16.90 28.19 12.72
C GLU A 255 15.50 28.63 13.10
N VAL A 256 14.48 27.85 12.75
CA VAL A 256 13.08 28.17 13.05
C VAL A 256 12.78 28.12 14.56
N SER A 257 13.27 27.11 15.27
CA SER A 257 12.85 26.88 16.66
C SER A 257 13.65 27.68 17.68
N LEU A 258 14.92 27.97 17.41
CA LEU A 258 15.83 28.54 18.39
C LEU A 258 16.27 29.98 18.06
N PHE A 259 16.56 30.26 16.79
CA PHE A 259 17.21 31.50 16.40
C PHE A 259 16.30 32.46 15.63
N THR A 260 15.22 31.95 15.05
CA THR A 260 14.29 32.73 14.22
C THR A 260 14.97 33.37 12.99
N THR A 261 15.97 32.67 12.44
CA THR A 261 16.59 32.95 11.15
C THR A 261 15.75 32.35 10.02
N ASP A 262 16.07 32.67 8.79
CA ASP A 262 15.35 32.19 7.60
C ASP A 262 16.13 31.01 6.99
N PRO A 263 15.60 29.77 7.02
CA PRO A 263 16.26 28.57 6.50
C PRO A 263 16.61 28.59 5.02
N LEU A 264 16.26 29.65 4.30
CA LEU A 264 16.55 29.81 2.89
C LEU A 264 17.62 30.89 2.64
N LEU A 265 18.11 31.54 3.68
CA LEU A 265 19.02 32.68 3.57
C LEU A 265 20.28 32.48 4.40
N TYR A 266 21.36 32.06 3.78
CA TYR A 266 22.68 31.87 4.36
C TYR A 266 23.15 32.99 5.35
N ASP A 267 22.63 34.22 5.21
CA ASP A 267 22.90 35.41 6.01
C ASP A 267 21.60 36.21 6.07
N THR A 268 20.76 35.91 7.08
CA THR A 268 19.41 36.48 7.23
C THR A 268 19.42 37.98 7.42
N ASP A 269 20.38 38.53 8.18
CA ASP A 269 20.49 39.96 8.47
C ASP A 269 21.36 40.75 7.50
N GLN A 270 22.01 40.05 6.55
CA GLN A 270 22.84 40.61 5.48
C GLN A 270 24.05 41.40 5.97
N ASN A 271 24.65 40.98 7.10
CA ASN A 271 25.80 41.62 7.69
C ASN A 271 27.13 41.12 7.12
N GLY A 272 27.11 40.07 6.31
CA GLY A 272 28.26 39.49 5.60
C GLY A 272 28.86 38.27 6.28
N TYR A 273 28.26 37.77 7.35
CA TYR A 273 28.58 36.50 8.01
C TYR A 273 27.38 35.56 7.84
N SER A 274 27.57 34.26 7.89
CA SER A 274 26.46 33.31 7.91
C SER A 274 25.75 33.36 9.27
N ASP A 275 24.50 32.88 9.32
CA ASP A 275 23.74 32.85 10.57
C ASP A 275 24.45 32.02 11.63
N ALA A 276 25.10 30.91 11.22
CA ALA A 276 25.96 30.11 12.11
C ALA A 276 27.23 30.87 12.56
N GLU A 277 27.86 31.66 11.69
CA GLU A 277 29.01 32.48 12.04
C GLU A 277 28.63 33.60 13.00
N ASP A 278 27.49 34.21 12.82
CA ASP A 278 26.98 35.24 13.73
C ASP A 278 26.78 34.74 15.16
N LEU A 279 26.27 33.50 15.31
CA LEU A 279 26.19 32.85 16.61
C LEU A 279 27.55 32.64 17.26
N MET A 280 28.56 32.24 16.48
CA MET A 280 29.91 32.02 16.97
C MET A 280 30.62 33.32 17.34
N LEU A 281 30.31 34.38 16.62
CA LEU A 281 30.92 35.69 16.81
C LEU A 281 30.19 36.60 17.77
N ASN A 282 28.99 36.17 18.23
CA ASN A 282 28.09 37.00 19.03
C ASN A 282 27.63 38.28 18.29
N THR A 283 27.56 38.24 16.95
CA THR A 283 27.29 39.40 16.09
C THR A 283 25.83 39.48 15.63
N TRP A 284 24.99 38.57 16.08
CA TRP A 284 23.58 38.51 15.75
C TRP A 284 22.86 39.81 16.05
N SER A 285 22.46 40.56 15.02
CA SER A 285 21.86 41.89 15.18
C SER A 285 20.35 41.90 15.08
N SER A 286 19.66 40.77 14.92
CA SER A 286 18.20 40.75 14.91
C SER A 286 17.67 41.11 16.29
N THR A 287 17.03 42.25 16.41
CA THR A 287 16.23 42.76 17.54
C THR A 287 16.16 41.81 18.76
N CYS A 288 17.31 41.34 19.24
CA CYS A 288 17.37 40.60 20.49
C CYS A 288 16.92 41.55 21.60
N THR A 289 15.83 41.18 22.26
CA THR A 289 15.31 41.84 23.45
C THR A 289 16.28 41.79 24.65
N GLY A 290 17.58 41.71 24.37
CA GLY A 290 18.66 41.63 25.34
C GLY A 290 19.76 42.67 25.15
N ASP A 291 19.81 43.43 24.08
CA ASP A 291 20.74 44.56 23.90
C ASP A 291 20.24 45.78 24.68
N ALA A 292 20.65 45.82 25.96
CA ALA A 292 20.20 46.86 26.90
C ALA A 292 20.91 48.21 26.68
N ASN A 293 22.03 48.21 25.96
CA ASN A 293 22.81 49.44 25.69
C ASN A 293 22.63 49.95 24.25
N TYR A 294 21.92 49.19 23.39
CA TYR A 294 21.64 49.51 21.97
C TYR A 294 22.90 49.70 21.11
N ASP A 295 23.97 48.96 21.40
CA ASP A 295 25.21 49.02 20.61
C ASP A 295 25.25 48.00 19.44
N GLY A 296 24.19 47.19 19.29
CA GLY A 296 24.03 46.22 18.22
C GLY A 296 24.67 44.86 18.51
N SER A 297 25.07 44.58 19.77
CA SER A 297 25.61 43.31 20.17
C SER A 297 25.11 42.94 21.59
N VAL A 298 24.67 41.71 21.76
CA VAL A 298 24.30 41.18 23.10
C VAL A 298 25.57 40.62 23.77
N THR A 299 26.06 41.33 24.76
CA THR A 299 27.27 40.96 25.51
C THR A 299 26.96 40.76 26.99
N VAL A 300 27.97 40.34 27.77
CA VAL A 300 27.85 40.23 29.24
C VAL A 300 27.55 41.58 29.89
N GLU A 301 27.82 42.70 29.21
CA GLU A 301 27.54 44.07 29.70
C GLU A 301 26.05 44.40 29.64
N ASP A 302 25.27 43.73 28.79
CA ASP A 302 23.81 43.86 28.69
C ASP A 302 23.06 43.08 29.78
N LEU A 303 23.75 42.22 30.49
CA LEU A 303 23.21 41.37 31.55
C LEU A 303 23.44 41.96 32.96
N LEU A 304 24.13 43.09 33.08
CA LEU A 304 24.42 43.79 34.35
C LEU A 304 23.65 45.11 34.49
#